data_4785d82a81a379ca65a10faa00f5702a
#
_entry.id   4785d82a81a379ca65a10faa00f5702a
#
_cell.length_a   1.000
_cell.length_b   1.000
_cell.length_c   1.000
_cell.angle_alpha   90.00
_cell.angle_beta   90.00
_cell.angle_gamma   90.00
#
_symmetry.space_group_name_H-M   'P 1'
#
loop_
_entity.id
_entity.type
_entity.pdbx_description
1 polymer ?
#
loop_
_entity_poly.entity_id
_entity_poly.type
_entity_poly.pdbx_seq_one_letter_code
_entity_poly.pdbx_strand_id
1 'polypeptide(L)'
;MTKKTFGLWAMLLLMVTLLPTTTKSFQGDPSIEAFWAQFKAAVIKGDKVAVGRMSHFPIEMPYGVKSVRTAAQLSRRYREVFNGETNAAKCFAESKPEVDPQNAKRFSVGCKIGNTGDVVIIYDFVRTKTGWKFNSLDNINE
;
A
#
# COMPACT_ATOMS: atom_id res chain seq x y z
N MET A 1 63.68 54.05 10.10
CA MET A 1 62.26 54.46 10.19
C MET A 1 61.44 53.49 9.32
N THR A 2 60.83 52.51 9.92
CA THR A 2 60.14 51.42 9.19
C THR A 2 58.64 51.68 9.27
N LYS A 3 58.02 51.97 8.15
CA LYS A 3 56.56 52.06 8.02
C LYS A 3 55.99 50.67 7.73
N LYS A 4 55.25 50.14 8.73
CA LYS A 4 54.47 48.92 8.58
C LYS A 4 53.16 49.25 7.86
N THR A 5 52.95 48.71 6.68
CA THR A 5 51.70 48.72 5.96
C THR A 5 50.85 47.53 6.41
N PHE A 6 49.72 47.84 7.06
CA PHE A 6 48.70 46.87 7.48
C PHE A 6 47.86 46.50 6.26
N GLY A 7 48.05 45.27 5.78
CA GLY A 7 47.21 44.74 4.73
C GLY A 7 45.86 44.24 5.33
N LEU A 8 44.80 44.89 4.89
CA LEU A 8 43.41 44.53 5.24
C LEU A 8 42.97 43.35 4.42
N TRP A 9 42.95 42.16 4.98
CA TRP A 9 42.38 40.96 4.35
C TRP A 9 40.84 41.01 4.56
N ALA A 10 40.14 41.37 3.49
CA ALA A 10 38.70 41.27 3.43
C ALA A 10 38.30 39.79 3.26
N MET A 11 37.86 39.17 4.36
CA MET A 11 37.36 37.81 4.36
C MET A 11 35.90 37.82 3.85
N LEU A 12 35.72 37.48 2.56
CA LEU A 12 34.44 37.39 1.92
C LEU A 12 33.77 36.08 2.40
N LEU A 13 32.89 36.20 3.41
CA LEU A 13 32.03 35.10 3.89
C LEU A 13 30.95 34.83 2.84
N LEU A 14 31.14 33.78 2.05
CA LEU A 14 30.11 33.25 1.14
C LEU A 14 29.05 32.53 1.96
N MET A 15 27.97 33.22 2.29
CA MET A 15 26.78 32.61 2.87
C MET A 15 26.08 31.79 1.79
N VAL A 16 26.33 30.48 1.79
CA VAL A 16 25.54 29.52 1.02
C VAL A 16 24.22 29.33 1.77
N THR A 17 23.16 29.99 1.33
CA THR A 17 21.80 29.76 1.80
C THR A 17 21.32 28.42 1.25
N LEU A 18 21.38 27.36 2.07
CA LEU A 18 20.66 26.11 1.79
C LEU A 18 19.16 26.39 1.86
N LEU A 19 18.52 26.53 0.70
CA LEU A 19 17.08 26.52 0.59
C LEU A 19 16.60 25.09 0.90
N PRO A 20 15.70 24.87 1.87
CA PRO A 20 15.10 23.56 2.10
C PRO A 20 14.21 23.26 0.89
N THR A 21 14.64 22.34 0.04
CA THR A 21 13.78 21.75 -0.97
C THR A 21 12.75 20.90 -0.24
N THR A 22 11.57 21.44 0.00
CA THR A 22 10.40 20.68 0.43
C THR A 22 10.00 19.76 -0.73
N THR A 23 10.55 18.56 -0.76
CA THR A 23 9.96 17.46 -1.51
C THR A 23 8.61 17.20 -0.89
N LYS A 24 7.52 17.58 -1.58
CA LYS A 24 6.19 17.05 -1.30
C LYS A 24 6.26 15.55 -1.55
N SER A 25 6.63 14.78 -0.54
CA SER A 25 6.32 13.37 -0.52
C SER A 25 4.80 13.28 -0.58
N PHE A 26 4.27 12.54 -1.54
CA PHE A 26 2.87 12.16 -1.62
C PHE A 26 2.60 11.33 -0.37
N GLN A 27 2.24 12.01 0.71
CA GLN A 27 2.03 11.41 2.01
C GLN A 27 0.65 10.79 1.95
N GLY A 28 0.60 9.50 1.58
CA GLY A 28 -0.60 8.69 1.71
C GLY A 28 -1.13 8.79 3.14
N ASP A 29 -2.44 8.61 3.33
CA ASP A 29 -3.05 8.60 4.66
C ASP A 29 -2.26 7.60 5.55
N PRO A 30 -1.60 8.04 6.63
CA PRO A 30 -0.79 7.17 7.49
C PRO A 30 -1.58 5.96 8.02
N SER A 31 -2.91 6.08 8.10
CA SER A 31 -3.79 4.99 8.50
C SER A 31 -3.86 3.87 7.45
N ILE A 32 -3.68 4.18 6.15
CA ILE A 32 -3.60 3.18 5.07
C ILE A 32 -2.31 2.38 5.21
N GLU A 33 -1.19 3.06 5.40
CA GLU A 33 0.12 2.39 5.53
C GLU A 33 0.16 1.47 6.75
N ALA A 34 -0.35 1.95 7.90
CA ALA A 34 -0.41 1.16 9.11
C ALA A 34 -1.32 -0.07 8.96
N PHE A 35 -2.50 0.09 8.37
CA PHE A 35 -3.40 -1.01 8.08
C PHE A 35 -2.77 -1.99 7.08
N TRP A 36 -2.22 -1.49 5.97
CA TRP A 36 -1.60 -2.31 4.95
C TRP A 36 -0.44 -3.14 5.50
N ALA A 37 0.41 -2.56 6.35
CA ALA A 37 1.50 -3.29 6.99
C ALA A 37 0.99 -4.49 7.81
N GLN A 38 -0.12 -4.32 8.55
CA GLN A 38 -0.72 -5.40 9.33
C GLN A 38 -1.40 -6.45 8.45
N PHE A 39 -2.18 -6.01 7.45
CA PHE A 39 -2.90 -6.90 6.55
C PHE A 39 -1.96 -7.78 5.74
N LYS A 40 -0.94 -7.19 5.08
CA LYS A 40 0.03 -7.95 4.30
C LYS A 40 0.84 -8.91 5.18
N ALA A 41 1.22 -8.51 6.40
CA ALA A 41 1.91 -9.39 7.33
C ALA A 41 1.05 -10.61 7.72
N ALA A 42 -0.25 -10.42 7.93
CA ALA A 42 -1.19 -11.50 8.19
C ALA A 42 -1.33 -12.45 6.99
N VAL A 43 -1.42 -11.90 5.76
CA VAL A 43 -1.50 -12.72 4.54
C VAL A 43 -0.21 -13.49 4.31
N ILE A 44 0.95 -12.87 4.46
CA ILE A 44 2.26 -13.53 4.30
C ILE A 44 2.43 -14.67 5.31
N LYS A 45 1.96 -14.50 6.54
CA LYS A 45 1.98 -15.54 7.58
C LYS A 45 0.90 -16.61 7.42
N GLY A 46 -0.09 -16.39 6.55
CA GLY A 46 -1.27 -17.26 6.45
C GLY A 46 -2.18 -17.19 7.69
N ASP A 47 -2.17 -16.08 8.44
CA ASP A 47 -3.02 -15.86 9.61
C ASP A 47 -4.45 -15.54 9.18
N LYS A 48 -5.21 -16.60 8.91
CA LYS A 48 -6.60 -16.52 8.45
C LYS A 48 -7.53 -15.80 9.42
N VAL A 49 -7.24 -15.89 10.71
CA VAL A 49 -8.06 -15.24 11.76
C VAL A 49 -7.82 -13.74 11.74
N ALA A 50 -6.57 -13.30 11.67
CA ALA A 50 -6.23 -11.89 11.56
C ALA A 50 -6.78 -11.28 10.26
N VAL A 51 -6.62 -11.97 9.12
CA VAL A 51 -7.17 -11.53 7.84
C VAL A 51 -8.70 -11.41 7.91
N GLY A 52 -9.38 -12.38 8.53
CA GLY A 52 -10.83 -12.33 8.70
C GLY A 52 -11.31 -11.13 9.53
N ARG A 53 -10.59 -10.76 10.60
CA ARG A 53 -10.90 -9.56 11.41
C ARG A 53 -10.68 -8.25 10.64
N MET A 54 -9.76 -8.26 9.70
CA MET A 54 -9.44 -7.11 8.83
C MET A 54 -10.26 -7.09 7.54
N SER A 55 -11.25 -7.96 7.38
CA SER A 55 -12.13 -8.03 6.22
C SER A 55 -13.51 -7.47 6.53
N HIS A 56 -14.15 -6.90 5.51
CA HIS A 56 -15.56 -6.50 5.47
C HIS A 56 -16.34 -7.58 4.72
N PHE A 57 -17.40 -8.08 5.32
CA PHE A 57 -18.24 -9.13 4.71
C PHE A 57 -19.59 -8.57 4.24
N PRO A 58 -20.09 -9.05 3.10
CA PRO A 58 -19.48 -10.04 2.20
C PRO A 58 -18.26 -9.48 1.46
N ILE A 59 -17.24 -10.32 1.23
CA ILE A 59 -16.17 -10.00 0.28
C ILE A 59 -16.71 -10.33 -1.11
N GLU A 60 -16.83 -9.33 -1.96
CA GLU A 60 -17.32 -9.49 -3.32
C GLU A 60 -16.21 -10.05 -4.22
N MET A 61 -16.59 -11.04 -5.02
CA MET A 61 -15.71 -11.69 -5.99
C MET A 61 -16.52 -11.86 -7.29
N PRO A 62 -16.40 -10.93 -8.25
CA PRO A 62 -17.21 -10.97 -9.48
C PRO A 62 -16.92 -12.17 -10.39
N TYR A 63 -15.76 -12.81 -10.22
CA TYR A 63 -15.36 -13.99 -10.99
C TYR A 63 -15.14 -15.22 -10.11
N GLY A 64 -15.39 -16.41 -10.64
CA GLY A 64 -15.15 -17.70 -9.99
C GLY A 64 -16.07 -17.97 -8.82
N VAL A 65 -15.73 -17.44 -7.66
CA VAL A 65 -16.48 -17.59 -6.43
C VAL A 65 -17.41 -16.40 -6.23
N LYS A 66 -18.72 -16.64 -6.11
CA LYS A 66 -19.71 -15.55 -6.07
C LYS A 66 -19.50 -14.52 -4.95
N SER A 67 -19.21 -14.94 -3.74
CA SER A 67 -18.84 -14.07 -2.61
C SER A 67 -18.43 -14.91 -1.40
N VAL A 68 -17.64 -14.29 -0.50
CA VAL A 68 -17.30 -14.86 0.80
C VAL A 68 -18.02 -14.08 1.88
N ARG A 69 -19.00 -14.72 2.52
CA ARG A 69 -19.97 -14.03 3.39
C ARG A 69 -19.55 -13.93 4.86
N THR A 70 -18.61 -14.77 5.29
CA THR A 70 -18.22 -14.84 6.71
C THR A 70 -16.73 -15.14 6.86
N ALA A 71 -16.16 -14.81 8.02
CA ALA A 71 -14.77 -15.15 8.37
C ALA A 71 -14.52 -16.67 8.32
N ALA A 72 -15.50 -17.48 8.71
CA ALA A 72 -15.38 -18.94 8.61
C ALA A 72 -15.31 -19.42 7.16
N GLN A 73 -16.09 -18.82 6.25
CA GLN A 73 -15.97 -19.11 4.82
C GLN A 73 -14.63 -18.64 4.27
N LEU A 74 -14.18 -17.45 4.64
CA LEU A 74 -12.87 -16.95 4.24
C LEU A 74 -11.76 -17.93 4.66
N SER A 75 -11.79 -18.40 5.88
CA SER A 75 -10.80 -19.37 6.38
C SER A 75 -10.78 -20.66 5.57
N ARG A 76 -11.94 -21.20 5.17
CA ARG A 76 -12.05 -22.41 4.34
C ARG A 76 -11.61 -22.17 2.89
N ARG A 77 -11.91 -20.98 2.34
CA ARG A 77 -11.64 -20.59 0.96
C ARG A 77 -10.40 -19.70 0.81
N TYR A 78 -9.59 -19.62 1.86
CA TYR A 78 -8.41 -18.74 1.92
C TYR A 78 -7.48 -18.91 0.72
N ARG A 79 -7.26 -20.17 0.32
CA ARG A 79 -6.41 -20.48 -0.85
C ARG A 79 -7.00 -19.94 -2.15
N GLU A 80 -8.32 -20.02 -2.33
CA GLU A 80 -8.98 -19.49 -3.53
C GLU A 80 -8.87 -17.97 -3.59
N VAL A 81 -9.00 -17.28 -2.45
CA VAL A 81 -8.94 -15.83 -2.38
C VAL A 81 -7.52 -15.28 -2.56
N PHE A 82 -6.52 -15.93 -1.95
CA PHE A 82 -5.16 -15.38 -1.91
C PHE A 82 -4.12 -16.16 -2.73
N ASN A 83 -4.44 -17.33 -3.22
CA ASN A 83 -3.52 -18.17 -3.98
C ASN A 83 -4.22 -18.93 -5.13
N GLY A 84 -5.41 -18.50 -5.55
CA GLY A 84 -6.13 -19.09 -6.69
C GLY A 84 -5.52 -18.65 -8.01
N GLU A 85 -5.60 -17.35 -8.26
CA GLU A 85 -5.13 -16.71 -9.50
C GLU A 85 -3.70 -16.18 -9.35
N THR A 86 -3.30 -15.77 -8.17
CA THR A 86 -1.97 -15.21 -7.89
C THR A 86 -1.42 -15.70 -6.56
N ASN A 87 -0.13 -15.55 -6.35
CA ASN A 87 0.49 -15.71 -5.02
C ASN A 87 0.44 -14.37 -4.28
N ALA A 88 -0.65 -14.13 -3.53
CA ALA A 88 -0.84 -12.88 -2.82
C ALA A 88 0.29 -12.59 -1.81
N ALA A 89 0.81 -13.60 -1.13
CA ALA A 89 1.89 -13.42 -0.17
C ALA A 89 3.15 -12.83 -0.82
N LYS A 90 3.55 -13.36 -1.99
CA LYS A 90 4.68 -12.85 -2.76
C LYS A 90 4.38 -11.45 -3.30
N CYS A 91 3.21 -11.26 -3.91
CA CYS A 91 2.81 -9.96 -4.44
C CYS A 91 2.79 -8.88 -3.36
N PHE A 92 2.15 -9.13 -2.23
CA PHE A 92 2.01 -8.16 -1.15
C PHE A 92 3.35 -7.78 -0.50
N ALA A 93 4.34 -8.65 -0.51
CA ALA A 93 5.68 -8.32 -0.03
C ALA A 93 6.30 -7.14 -0.79
N GLU A 94 6.01 -7.03 -2.08
CA GLU A 94 6.59 -6.06 -3.00
C GLU A 94 5.65 -4.90 -3.37
N SER A 95 4.33 -5.07 -3.17
CA SER A 95 3.31 -4.11 -3.60
C SER A 95 3.10 -2.98 -2.60
N LYS A 96 2.59 -1.87 -3.14
CA LYS A 96 2.18 -0.68 -2.37
C LYS A 96 0.69 -0.40 -2.61
N PRO A 97 -0.01 0.17 -1.62
CA PRO A 97 -1.37 0.66 -1.80
C PRO A 97 -1.44 1.79 -2.84
N GLU A 98 -2.48 1.76 -3.65
CA GLU A 98 -2.84 2.82 -4.58
C GLU A 98 -4.18 3.41 -4.15
N VAL A 99 -4.17 4.67 -3.71
CA VAL A 99 -5.39 5.36 -3.27
C VAL A 99 -6.22 5.72 -4.50
N ASP A 100 -7.53 5.45 -4.42
CA ASP A 100 -8.46 5.85 -5.48
C ASP A 100 -8.50 7.38 -5.58
N PRO A 101 -8.11 7.97 -6.72
CA PRO A 101 -8.07 9.43 -6.89
C PRO A 101 -9.44 10.09 -6.80
N GLN A 102 -10.52 9.34 -7.00
CA GLN A 102 -11.90 9.81 -6.94
C GLN A 102 -12.55 9.52 -5.58
N ASN A 103 -11.96 8.65 -4.77
CA ASN A 103 -12.52 8.24 -3.49
C ASN A 103 -11.45 7.94 -2.45
N ALA A 104 -11.05 8.92 -1.66
CA ALA A 104 -10.06 8.78 -0.60
C ALA A 104 -10.42 7.75 0.51
N LYS A 105 -11.64 7.18 0.47
CA LYS A 105 -12.06 6.08 1.36
C LYS A 105 -11.83 4.70 0.74
N ARG A 106 -11.13 4.64 -0.38
CA ARG A 106 -10.76 3.39 -1.05
C ARG A 106 -9.28 3.40 -1.41
N PHE A 107 -8.67 2.25 -1.34
CA PHE A 107 -7.37 1.99 -1.97
C PHE A 107 -7.36 0.55 -2.48
N SER A 108 -6.47 0.27 -3.42
CA SER A 108 -6.32 -1.06 -3.99
C SER A 108 -4.86 -1.50 -4.01
N VAL A 109 -4.67 -2.80 -4.22
CA VAL A 109 -3.36 -3.40 -4.48
C VAL A 109 -3.51 -4.35 -5.66
N GLY A 110 -2.81 -4.06 -6.75
CA GLY A 110 -2.77 -4.89 -7.95
C GLY A 110 -1.69 -5.97 -7.86
N CYS A 111 -2.06 -7.19 -8.21
CA CYS A 111 -1.15 -8.33 -8.30
C CYS A 111 -1.16 -8.91 -9.70
N LYS A 112 0.00 -8.90 -10.36
CA LYS A 112 0.15 -9.49 -11.70
C LYS A 112 0.08 -11.01 -11.66
N ILE A 113 -0.53 -11.61 -12.68
CA ILE A 113 -0.56 -13.06 -12.88
C ILE A 113 0.50 -13.44 -13.92
N GLY A 114 1.32 -14.42 -13.57
CA GLY A 114 2.36 -14.95 -14.47
C GLY A 114 3.46 -13.95 -14.82
N ASN A 115 4.18 -14.24 -15.88
CA ASN A 115 5.34 -13.45 -16.32
C ASN A 115 4.98 -12.40 -17.39
N THR A 116 3.81 -12.48 -18.00
CA THR A 116 3.36 -11.57 -19.07
C THR A 116 2.90 -10.22 -18.54
N GLY A 117 2.41 -10.19 -17.28
CA GLY A 117 1.98 -8.97 -16.62
C GLY A 117 0.66 -8.39 -17.11
N ASP A 118 -0.03 -9.11 -18.01
CA ASP A 118 -1.24 -8.63 -18.66
C ASP A 118 -2.51 -8.86 -17.84
N VAL A 119 -2.48 -9.80 -16.91
CA VAL A 119 -3.60 -10.12 -16.02
C VAL A 119 -3.30 -9.58 -14.64
N VAL A 120 -4.21 -8.79 -14.08
CA VAL A 120 -4.05 -8.17 -12.78
C VAL A 120 -5.23 -8.50 -11.89
N ILE A 121 -4.95 -9.10 -10.74
CA ILE A 121 -5.92 -9.27 -9.67
C ILE A 121 -5.85 -8.04 -8.78
N ILE A 122 -6.98 -7.40 -8.57
CA ILE A 122 -7.11 -6.21 -7.73
C ILE A 122 -7.72 -6.60 -6.38
N TYR A 123 -6.99 -6.34 -5.32
CA TYR A 123 -7.47 -6.42 -3.94
C TYR A 123 -7.91 -5.04 -3.50
N ASP A 124 -9.22 -4.86 -3.25
CA ASP A 124 -9.82 -3.58 -2.86
C ASP A 124 -10.04 -3.48 -1.37
N PHE A 125 -9.82 -2.30 -0.83
CA PHE A 125 -9.96 -1.97 0.57
C PHE A 125 -10.81 -0.72 0.73
N VAL A 126 -11.67 -0.72 1.75
CA VAL A 126 -12.58 0.38 2.03
C VAL A 126 -12.45 0.87 3.46
N ARG A 127 -12.65 2.17 3.67
CA ARG A 127 -12.72 2.76 5.00
C ARG A 127 -14.13 2.64 5.55
N THR A 128 -14.28 1.87 6.60
CA THR A 128 -15.53 1.70 7.36
C THR A 128 -15.54 2.55 8.63
N LYS A 129 -16.62 2.51 9.39
CA LYS A 129 -16.69 3.14 10.72
C LYS A 129 -15.68 2.57 11.71
N THR A 130 -15.25 1.32 11.51
CA THR A 130 -14.29 0.61 12.36
C THR A 130 -12.86 0.58 11.78
N GLY A 131 -12.56 1.42 10.80
CA GLY A 131 -11.26 1.51 10.14
C GLY A 131 -11.24 0.86 8.75
N TRP A 132 -10.05 0.67 8.22
CA TRP A 132 -9.84 0.05 6.92
C TRP A 132 -10.16 -1.45 6.95
N LYS A 133 -10.72 -1.96 5.84
CA LYS A 133 -11.10 -3.37 5.68
C LYS A 133 -10.87 -3.83 4.26
N PHE A 134 -10.42 -5.08 4.11
CA PHE A 134 -10.46 -5.79 2.83
C PHE A 134 -11.91 -6.03 2.41
N ASN A 135 -12.28 -5.66 1.19
CA ASN A 135 -13.66 -5.59 0.75
C ASN A 135 -13.98 -6.47 -0.45
N SER A 136 -13.13 -6.48 -1.45
CA SER A 136 -13.39 -7.20 -2.69
C SER A 136 -12.13 -7.64 -3.40
N LEU A 137 -12.31 -8.56 -4.31
CA LEU A 137 -11.30 -9.09 -5.21
C LEU A 137 -11.84 -9.02 -6.62
N ASP A 138 -11.11 -8.44 -7.54
CA ASP A 138 -11.51 -8.30 -8.94
C ASP A 138 -10.41 -8.77 -9.89
N ASN A 139 -10.82 -9.25 -11.06
CA ASN A 139 -9.93 -9.58 -12.17
C ASN A 139 -10.29 -8.66 -13.34
N ILE A 140 -9.48 -7.67 -13.62
CA ILE A 140 -9.77 -6.64 -14.62
C ILE A 140 -9.65 -7.14 -16.08
N ASN A 141 -9.31 -8.40 -16.29
CA ASN A 141 -9.12 -8.99 -17.62
C ASN A 141 -10.20 -10.03 -17.99
N GLU A 142 -11.27 -10.13 -17.18
CA GLU A 142 -12.44 -10.95 -17.46
C GLU A 142 -13.68 -10.13 -17.82
#